data_4b0ec65842ecd7249f22b6bcfde201dd
#
_entry.id   4b0ec65842ecd7249f22b6bcfde201dd
#
_cell.length_a   1.000
_cell.length_b   1.000
_cell.length_c   1.000
_cell.angle_alpha   90.00
_cell.angle_beta   90.00
_cell.angle_gamma   90.00
#
_symmetry.space_group_name_H-M   'P 1'
#
loop_
_entity.id
_entity.type
_entity.pdbx_description
1 polymer ?
#
loop_
_entity_poly.entity_id
_entity_poly.type
_entity_poly.pdbx_seq_one_letter_code
_entity_poly.pdbx_strand_id
1 'polypeptide(L)'
;MRKLALSDEILLSIEKPARYIGGEVNAVMKDPDKVDIRFCMCFPDVYEIGMSHLGIQILYDMFNRREDVWCERVYSPWPDLDAILRREKIPLFSLESQSPVRDFDFLGITIQYEMCYTNILQILDLAGIPLHGAERGETDPVVIGGGPCTYNPEPLAEFFDLFYIGEGEVVYGALFDAYKENRRQSGSREDFLKRAARIPGIYVPSLYHASYHEDGTLADFHPLCPEAPERVEKQLVMDFDGAPYPEAPVVPYLKATQDRVVLEIQRGCIRGCRFCQAG
;
A
#
# COMPACT_ATOMS: atom_id res chain seq x y z
N MET A 1 8.58 12.26 24.79
CA MET A 1 7.61 11.15 24.70
C MET A 1 6.77 11.40 23.45
N ARG A 2 6.66 10.44 22.54
CA ARG A 2 5.87 10.58 21.31
C ARG A 2 4.39 10.80 21.70
N LYS A 3 3.73 11.80 21.07
CA LYS A 3 2.30 12.02 21.28
C LYS A 3 1.53 10.97 20.51
N LEU A 4 0.66 10.21 21.16
CA LEU A 4 -0.24 9.26 20.51
C LEU A 4 -1.44 10.00 19.90
N ALA A 5 -1.98 9.47 18.81
CA ALA A 5 -3.20 9.98 18.18
C ALA A 5 -4.43 9.78 19.08
N LEU A 6 -4.43 8.68 19.85
CA LEU A 6 -5.51 8.32 20.77
C LEU A 6 -5.19 8.78 22.19
N SER A 7 -6.20 9.24 22.93
CA SER A 7 -6.11 9.52 24.36
C SER A 7 -6.04 8.23 25.18
N ASP A 8 -5.52 8.32 26.41
CA ASP A 8 -5.49 7.18 27.35
C ASP A 8 -6.90 6.62 27.62
N GLU A 9 -7.92 7.49 27.69
CA GLU A 9 -9.31 7.09 27.86
C GLU A 9 -9.80 6.19 26.72
N ILE A 10 -9.51 6.55 25.46
CA ILE A 10 -9.84 5.74 24.31
C ILE A 10 -9.07 4.42 24.32
N LEU A 11 -7.76 4.47 24.59
CA LEU A 11 -6.91 3.27 24.63
C LEU A 11 -7.37 2.27 25.69
N LEU A 12 -7.86 2.73 26.83
CA LEU A 12 -8.38 1.87 27.89
C LEU A 12 -9.78 1.33 27.60
N SER A 13 -10.51 1.91 26.64
CA SER A 13 -11.87 1.50 26.27
C SER A 13 -11.96 0.47 25.13
N ILE A 14 -10.86 0.24 24.42
CA ILE A 14 -10.83 -0.65 23.24
C ILE A 14 -10.14 -1.97 23.53
N GLU A 15 -10.50 -2.99 22.75
CA GLU A 15 -9.83 -4.27 22.77
C GLU A 15 -8.42 -4.16 22.17
N LYS A 16 -7.41 -4.67 22.85
CA LYS A 16 -6.02 -4.74 22.40
C LYS A 16 -5.45 -3.38 21.92
N PRO A 17 -5.34 -2.38 22.78
CA PRO A 17 -4.81 -1.06 22.42
C PRO A 17 -3.38 -1.12 21.83
N ALA A 18 -2.63 -2.17 22.13
CA ALA A 18 -1.29 -2.40 21.58
C ALA A 18 -1.25 -2.51 20.04
N ARG A 19 -2.38 -2.72 19.37
CA ARG A 19 -2.50 -2.68 17.91
C ARG A 19 -2.21 -1.28 17.33
N TYR A 20 -2.38 -0.22 18.14
CA TYR A 20 -2.49 1.15 17.65
C TYR A 20 -1.46 2.11 18.22
N ILE A 21 -0.64 1.67 19.17
CA ILE A 21 0.33 2.56 19.86
C ILE A 21 1.66 2.68 19.12
N GLY A 22 2.03 1.74 18.26
CA GLY A 22 3.34 1.69 17.59
C GLY A 22 4.52 1.72 18.57
N GLY A 23 5.73 1.94 18.08
CA GLY A 23 6.95 1.98 18.90
C GLY A 23 7.52 0.62 19.20
N GLU A 24 7.18 -0.37 18.39
CA GLU A 24 7.70 -1.74 18.45
C GLU A 24 9.21 -1.77 18.26
N VAL A 25 9.86 -2.81 18.78
CA VAL A 25 11.29 -3.05 18.57
C VAL A 25 11.56 -3.13 17.06
N ASN A 26 12.62 -2.47 16.62
CA ASN A 26 13.02 -2.33 15.21
C ASN A 26 12.06 -1.50 14.33
N ALA A 27 11.03 -0.85 14.89
CA ALA A 27 10.29 0.15 14.12
C ALA A 27 11.19 1.33 13.77
N VAL A 28 11.18 1.76 12.51
CA VAL A 28 12.06 2.82 12.01
C VAL A 28 11.42 4.18 12.23
N MET A 29 12.13 5.04 12.95
CA MET A 29 11.71 6.43 13.18
C MET A 29 12.64 7.37 12.43
N LYS A 30 12.06 8.22 11.58
CA LYS A 30 12.80 9.29 10.88
C LYS A 30 12.18 10.65 11.21
N ASP A 31 12.89 11.69 10.83
CA ASP A 31 12.41 13.07 10.90
C ASP A 31 11.66 13.38 9.59
N PRO A 32 10.37 13.70 9.64
CA PRO A 32 9.59 13.97 8.43
C PRO A 32 10.14 15.14 7.61
N ASP A 33 10.83 16.09 8.25
CA ASP A 33 11.41 17.25 7.57
C ASP A 33 12.72 16.90 6.83
N LYS A 34 13.24 15.68 6.98
CA LYS A 34 14.50 15.22 6.37
C LYS A 34 14.32 14.17 5.29
N VAL A 35 13.10 13.82 4.97
CA VAL A 35 12.80 12.86 3.90
C VAL A 35 12.04 13.55 2.77
N ASP A 36 12.27 13.09 1.55
CA ASP A 36 11.57 13.61 0.37
C ASP A 36 10.20 12.98 0.19
N ILE A 37 10.02 11.75 0.70
CA ILE A 37 8.82 10.94 0.51
C ILE A 37 8.40 10.29 1.84
N ARG A 38 7.14 10.47 2.20
CA ARG A 38 6.46 9.70 3.25
C ARG A 38 5.53 8.67 2.62
N PHE A 39 5.80 7.40 2.90
CA PHE A 39 5.03 6.27 2.37
C PHE A 39 4.29 5.57 3.50
N CYS A 40 2.96 5.49 3.43
CA CYS A 40 2.15 4.71 4.36
C CYS A 40 1.88 3.32 3.77
N MET A 41 2.48 2.29 4.36
CA MET A 41 2.29 0.89 3.97
C MET A 41 1.07 0.32 4.70
N CYS A 42 0.06 -0.02 3.94
CA CYS A 42 -1.20 -0.53 4.45
C CYS A 42 -1.39 -2.03 4.19
N PHE A 43 -1.70 -2.76 5.26
CA PHE A 43 -2.29 -4.08 5.14
C PHE A 43 -3.78 -3.99 5.53
N PRO A 44 -4.72 -4.28 4.60
CA PRO A 44 -6.15 -4.04 4.82
C PRO A 44 -6.81 -5.15 5.66
N ASP A 45 -6.20 -5.47 6.79
CA ASP A 45 -6.69 -6.39 7.81
C ASP A 45 -6.10 -5.97 9.17
N VAL A 46 -6.44 -6.68 10.23
CA VAL A 46 -5.98 -6.36 11.58
C VAL A 46 -4.47 -6.52 11.77
N TYR A 47 -3.94 -5.83 12.77
CA TYR A 47 -2.52 -5.80 13.12
C TYR A 47 -1.87 -7.19 13.17
N GLU A 48 -2.50 -8.19 13.83
CA GLU A 48 -1.93 -9.52 14.01
C GLU A 48 -1.75 -10.29 12.70
N ILE A 49 -2.59 -10.04 11.72
CA ILE A 49 -2.49 -10.64 10.38
C ILE A 49 -1.41 -9.88 9.58
N GLY A 50 -1.48 -8.55 9.55
CA GLY A 50 -0.53 -7.74 8.80
C GLY A 50 0.90 -7.88 9.30
N MET A 51 1.12 -7.93 10.62
CA MET A 51 2.45 -8.14 11.20
C MET A 51 3.04 -9.53 10.92
N SER A 52 2.19 -10.49 10.52
CA SER A 52 2.63 -11.83 10.10
C SER A 52 3.05 -11.89 8.63
N HIS A 53 2.84 -10.83 7.85
CA HIS A 53 3.02 -10.86 6.40
C HIS A 53 4.45 -10.45 6.00
N LEU A 54 5.24 -11.42 5.52
CA LEU A 54 6.65 -11.22 5.16
C LEU A 54 6.84 -10.15 4.08
N GLY A 55 6.00 -10.11 3.05
CA GLY A 55 6.13 -9.14 1.95
C GLY A 55 6.07 -7.68 2.42
N ILE A 56 5.23 -7.36 3.41
CA ILE A 56 5.22 -6.03 4.03
C ILE A 56 6.52 -5.76 4.78
N GLN A 57 7.04 -6.74 5.51
CA GLN A 57 8.30 -6.58 6.26
C GLN A 57 9.47 -6.33 5.31
N ILE A 58 9.52 -7.03 4.18
CA ILE A 58 10.54 -6.82 3.12
C ILE A 58 10.46 -5.39 2.57
N LEU A 59 9.27 -4.96 2.13
CA LEU A 59 9.10 -3.63 1.56
C LEU A 59 9.32 -2.50 2.58
N TYR A 60 8.85 -2.70 3.82
CA TYR A 60 9.07 -1.74 4.91
C TYR A 60 10.57 -1.54 5.18
N ASP A 61 11.33 -2.63 5.29
CA ASP A 61 12.78 -2.59 5.48
C ASP A 61 13.48 -1.95 4.27
N MET A 62 13.14 -2.39 3.05
CA MET A 62 13.71 -1.88 1.81
C MET A 62 13.50 -0.36 1.64
N PHE A 63 12.29 0.14 1.91
CA PHE A 63 12.00 1.57 1.78
C PHE A 63 12.72 2.37 2.87
N ASN A 64 12.80 1.85 4.09
CA ASN A 64 13.44 2.52 5.19
C ASN A 64 14.97 2.49 5.15
N ARG A 65 15.59 1.62 4.33
CA ARG A 65 17.04 1.70 4.03
C ARG A 65 17.40 2.92 3.18
N ARG A 66 16.42 3.50 2.46
CA ARG A 66 16.64 4.76 1.72
C ARG A 66 16.64 5.93 2.69
N GLU A 67 17.56 6.87 2.52
CA GLU A 67 17.62 8.09 3.36
C GLU A 67 16.47 9.06 3.03
N ASP A 68 16.04 9.08 1.76
CA ASP A 68 15.05 10.00 1.21
C ASP A 68 13.59 9.54 1.37
N VAL A 69 13.34 8.33 1.91
CA VAL A 69 12.01 7.75 2.10
C VAL A 69 11.80 7.36 3.55
N TRP A 70 10.64 7.70 4.10
CA TRP A 70 10.16 7.12 5.36
C TRP A 70 8.90 6.31 5.14
N CYS A 71 8.99 5.01 5.36
CA CYS A 71 7.87 4.09 5.31
C CYS A 71 7.32 3.86 6.71
N GLU A 72 6.04 4.10 6.87
CA GLU A 72 5.27 3.89 8.10
C GLU A 72 4.15 2.88 7.83
N ARG A 73 3.60 2.25 8.89
CA ARG A 73 2.61 1.17 8.76
C ARG A 73 1.23 1.60 9.22
N VAL A 74 0.20 1.07 8.56
CA VAL A 74 -1.20 1.19 8.98
C VAL A 74 -1.94 -0.13 8.73
N TYR A 75 -2.88 -0.44 9.60
CA TYR A 75 -3.74 -1.62 9.53
C TYR A 75 -5.21 -1.22 9.63
N SER A 76 -6.10 -2.10 9.16
CA SER A 76 -7.54 -1.91 9.36
C SER A 76 -7.87 -1.94 10.86
N PRO A 77 -8.54 -0.92 11.41
CA PRO A 77 -8.91 -0.93 12.80
C PRO A 77 -10.02 -1.97 13.08
N TRP A 78 -10.00 -2.51 14.29
CA TRP A 78 -11.10 -3.36 14.77
C TRP A 78 -12.39 -2.54 14.92
N PRO A 79 -13.57 -3.15 14.86
CA PRO A 79 -14.84 -2.41 14.89
C PRO A 79 -15.05 -1.47 16.08
N ASP A 80 -14.47 -1.76 17.24
CA ASP A 80 -14.54 -0.88 18.41
C ASP A 80 -13.82 0.45 18.21
N LEU A 81 -12.58 0.40 17.67
CA LEU A 81 -11.85 1.61 17.31
C LEU A 81 -12.46 2.30 16.09
N ASP A 82 -12.91 1.57 15.07
CA ASP A 82 -13.60 2.17 13.90
C ASP A 82 -14.76 3.06 14.37
N ALA A 83 -15.64 2.53 15.23
CA ALA A 83 -16.77 3.28 15.77
C ALA A 83 -16.36 4.54 16.52
N ILE A 84 -15.24 4.50 17.26
CA ILE A 84 -14.69 5.64 17.99
C ILE A 84 -14.11 6.67 17.02
N LEU A 85 -13.29 6.25 16.04
CA LEU A 85 -12.71 7.15 15.05
C LEU A 85 -13.79 7.95 14.32
N ARG A 86 -14.88 7.28 13.91
CA ARG A 86 -16.03 7.94 13.28
C ARG A 86 -16.76 8.90 14.19
N ARG A 87 -17.06 8.49 15.42
CA ARG A 87 -17.78 9.31 16.41
C ARG A 87 -17.00 10.55 16.79
N GLU A 88 -15.71 10.40 17.10
CA GLU A 88 -14.84 11.48 17.58
C GLU A 88 -14.19 12.26 16.40
N LYS A 89 -14.42 11.85 15.16
CA LYS A 89 -13.82 12.43 13.95
C LYS A 89 -12.28 12.45 13.99
N ILE A 90 -11.70 11.37 14.52
CA ILE A 90 -10.25 11.15 14.51
C ILE A 90 -9.90 10.47 13.19
N PRO A 91 -9.02 11.04 12.35
CA PRO A 91 -8.62 10.40 11.11
C PRO A 91 -7.76 9.15 11.39
N LEU A 92 -7.81 8.15 10.52
CA LEU A 92 -6.92 7.00 10.57
C LEU A 92 -5.45 7.46 10.48
N PHE A 93 -4.58 6.86 11.27
CA PHE A 93 -3.20 7.29 11.47
C PHE A 93 -2.21 6.13 11.37
N SER A 94 -0.95 6.46 11.04
CA SER A 94 0.16 5.50 10.99
C SER A 94 0.64 5.08 12.38
N LEU A 95 1.34 3.95 12.48
CA LEU A 95 1.88 3.46 13.75
C LEU A 95 3.13 4.21 14.20
N GLU A 96 4.03 4.56 13.30
CA GLU A 96 5.33 5.14 13.63
C GLU A 96 5.20 6.59 14.12
N SER A 97 4.71 7.49 13.28
CA SER A 97 4.58 8.92 13.64
C SER A 97 3.28 9.26 14.33
N GLN A 98 2.25 8.43 14.21
CA GLN A 98 0.87 8.74 14.58
C GLN A 98 0.27 9.91 13.79
N SER A 99 0.79 10.15 12.58
CA SER A 99 0.27 11.14 11.66
C SER A 99 -0.96 10.61 10.91
N PRO A 100 -1.92 11.49 10.56
CA PRO A 100 -3.03 11.10 9.68
C PRO A 100 -2.52 10.49 8.37
N VAL A 101 -3.12 9.38 7.93
CA VAL A 101 -2.73 8.69 6.67
C VAL A 101 -2.87 9.60 5.45
N ARG A 102 -3.80 10.53 5.50
CA ARG A 102 -4.01 11.52 4.44
C ARG A 102 -2.80 12.45 4.20
N ASP A 103 -1.95 12.65 5.20
CA ASP A 103 -0.81 13.57 5.15
C ASP A 103 0.45 12.96 4.51
N PHE A 104 0.35 11.74 3.97
CA PHE A 104 1.43 11.05 3.30
C PHE A 104 1.46 11.35 1.79
N ASP A 105 2.61 11.16 1.15
CA ASP A 105 2.73 11.25 -0.31
C ASP A 105 2.11 10.02 -0.99
N PHE A 106 2.23 8.86 -0.35
CA PHE A 106 1.71 7.59 -0.86
C PHE A 106 0.97 6.80 0.22
N LEU A 107 -0.12 6.16 -0.18
CA LEU A 107 -0.78 5.08 0.54
C LEU A 107 -0.67 3.80 -0.29
N GLY A 108 0.25 2.92 0.06
CA GLY A 108 0.44 1.63 -0.61
C GLY A 108 -0.34 0.52 0.09
N ILE A 109 -1.30 -0.07 -0.59
CA ILE A 109 -2.18 -1.11 -0.05
C ILE A 109 -1.85 -2.46 -0.67
N THR A 110 -1.50 -3.45 0.16
CA THR A 110 -1.29 -4.80 -0.32
C THR A 110 -2.59 -5.59 -0.37
N ILE A 111 -2.96 -6.08 -1.55
CA ILE A 111 -4.24 -6.74 -1.82
C ILE A 111 -3.98 -8.24 -1.94
N GLN A 112 -4.13 -8.97 -0.82
CA GLN A 112 -3.77 -10.39 -0.75
C GLN A 112 -4.90 -11.31 -1.20
N TYR A 113 -6.15 -10.91 -1.00
CA TYR A 113 -7.34 -11.68 -1.36
C TYR A 113 -8.57 -10.75 -1.46
N GLU A 114 -9.59 -11.16 -2.18
CA GLU A 114 -10.74 -10.33 -2.55
C GLU A 114 -11.62 -9.94 -1.36
N MET A 115 -11.64 -10.74 -0.30
CA MET A 115 -12.44 -10.42 0.90
C MET A 115 -11.98 -9.17 1.65
N CYS A 116 -10.77 -8.67 1.38
CA CYS A 116 -10.28 -7.42 1.97
C CYS A 116 -10.72 -6.16 1.21
N TYR A 117 -11.43 -6.26 0.10
CA TYR A 117 -11.83 -5.10 -0.72
C TYR A 117 -12.65 -4.08 0.07
N THR A 118 -13.59 -4.55 0.89
CA THR A 118 -14.39 -3.65 1.75
C THR A 118 -13.55 -2.97 2.84
N ASN A 119 -12.50 -3.62 3.34
CA ASN A 119 -11.58 -3.03 4.30
C ASN A 119 -10.73 -1.92 3.66
N ILE A 120 -10.42 -2.04 2.36
CA ILE A 120 -9.75 -0.98 1.60
C ILE A 120 -10.60 0.28 1.60
N LEU A 121 -11.89 0.15 1.29
CA LEU A 121 -12.82 1.28 1.31
C LEU A 121 -12.96 1.88 2.73
N GLN A 122 -13.03 1.03 3.77
CA GLN A 122 -13.01 1.47 5.17
C GLN A 122 -11.76 2.33 5.48
N ILE A 123 -10.58 1.90 5.04
CA ILE A 123 -9.32 2.59 5.28
C ILE A 123 -9.33 3.97 4.60
N LEU A 124 -9.75 4.05 3.33
CA LEU A 124 -9.85 5.31 2.61
C LEU A 124 -10.82 6.27 3.30
N ASP A 125 -11.99 5.79 3.68
CA ASP A 125 -13.03 6.57 4.37
C ASP A 125 -12.56 7.08 5.73
N LEU A 126 -11.99 6.21 6.58
CA LEU A 126 -11.44 6.59 7.88
C LEU A 126 -10.25 7.53 7.79
N ALA A 127 -9.45 7.42 6.73
CA ALA A 127 -8.35 8.34 6.46
C ALA A 127 -8.82 9.70 5.93
N GLY A 128 -10.09 9.83 5.53
CA GLY A 128 -10.63 11.03 4.88
C GLY A 128 -10.05 11.25 3.48
N ILE A 129 -9.64 10.18 2.80
CA ILE A 129 -9.18 10.19 1.41
C ILE A 129 -10.40 9.92 0.51
N PRO A 130 -10.63 10.72 -0.56
CA PRO A 130 -11.73 10.45 -1.48
C PRO A 130 -11.68 9.01 -1.99
N LEU A 131 -12.84 8.32 -1.99
CA LEU A 131 -12.90 6.91 -2.38
C LEU A 131 -12.49 6.74 -3.84
N HIS A 132 -13.08 7.52 -4.73
CA HIS A 132 -12.77 7.47 -6.16
C HIS A 132 -11.48 8.22 -6.49
N GLY A 133 -10.60 7.60 -7.25
CA GLY A 133 -9.34 8.22 -7.71
C GLY A 133 -9.57 9.54 -8.46
N ALA A 134 -10.66 9.61 -9.23
CA ALA A 134 -11.03 10.81 -9.98
C ALA A 134 -11.39 12.04 -9.10
N GLU A 135 -11.70 11.82 -7.83
CA GLU A 135 -12.04 12.89 -6.87
C GLU A 135 -10.83 13.41 -6.09
N ARG A 136 -9.67 12.76 -6.23
CA ARG A 136 -8.45 13.11 -5.49
C ARG A 136 -7.74 14.30 -6.12
N GLY A 137 -7.39 15.26 -5.28
CA GLY A 137 -6.62 16.46 -5.66
C GLY A 137 -5.12 16.30 -5.44
N GLU A 138 -4.40 17.40 -5.65
CA GLU A 138 -2.93 17.46 -5.55
C GLU A 138 -2.39 17.20 -4.14
N THR A 139 -3.20 17.41 -3.11
CA THR A 139 -2.82 17.23 -1.70
C THR A 139 -3.19 15.86 -1.14
N ASP A 140 -3.95 15.06 -1.88
CA ASP A 140 -4.30 13.71 -1.45
C ASP A 140 -3.16 12.75 -1.79
N PRO A 141 -2.91 11.72 -0.97
CA PRO A 141 -1.86 10.73 -1.27
C PRO A 141 -2.15 9.98 -2.57
N VAL A 142 -1.11 9.53 -3.24
CA VAL A 142 -1.24 8.58 -4.35
C VAL A 142 -1.56 7.21 -3.77
N VAL A 143 -2.72 6.64 -4.11
CA VAL A 143 -3.16 5.33 -3.64
C VAL A 143 -2.69 4.25 -4.59
N ILE A 144 -1.82 3.36 -4.08
CA ILE A 144 -1.17 2.30 -4.86
C ILE A 144 -1.68 0.93 -4.41
N GLY A 145 -2.13 0.11 -5.35
CA GLY A 145 -2.45 -1.30 -5.13
C GLY A 145 -1.26 -2.21 -5.48
N GLY A 146 -0.94 -3.14 -4.59
CA GLY A 146 0.04 -4.20 -4.82
C GLY A 146 -0.46 -5.56 -4.32
N GLY A 147 0.30 -6.62 -4.57
CA GLY A 147 -0.03 -7.97 -4.11
C GLY A 147 -0.76 -8.82 -5.15
N PRO A 148 -1.10 -10.09 -4.83
CA PRO A 148 -1.56 -11.06 -5.82
C PRO A 148 -2.89 -10.69 -6.50
N CYS A 149 -3.80 -9.98 -5.84
CA CYS A 149 -5.06 -9.59 -6.47
C CYS A 149 -4.90 -8.52 -7.56
N THR A 150 -3.73 -7.90 -7.70
CA THR A 150 -3.49 -6.92 -8.78
C THR A 150 -3.40 -7.57 -10.17
N TYR A 151 -3.43 -8.90 -10.27
CA TYR A 151 -3.59 -9.59 -11.55
C TYR A 151 -4.99 -9.43 -12.16
N ASN A 152 -5.98 -9.05 -11.34
CA ASN A 152 -7.30 -8.60 -11.77
C ASN A 152 -7.63 -7.29 -11.04
N PRO A 153 -7.07 -6.15 -11.48
CA PRO A 153 -7.21 -4.87 -10.79
C PRO A 153 -8.57 -4.21 -11.03
N GLU A 154 -9.27 -4.56 -12.11
CA GLU A 154 -10.48 -3.88 -12.58
C GLU A 154 -11.61 -3.74 -11.54
N PRO A 155 -11.88 -4.73 -10.67
CA PRO A 155 -12.89 -4.55 -9.62
C PRO A 155 -12.61 -3.39 -8.64
N LEU A 156 -11.36 -2.95 -8.56
CA LEU A 156 -10.90 -1.86 -7.71
C LEU A 156 -10.38 -0.65 -8.48
N ALA A 157 -10.46 -0.65 -9.81
CA ALA A 157 -9.85 0.36 -10.68
C ALA A 157 -10.27 1.79 -10.33
N GLU A 158 -11.54 2.00 -9.96
CA GLU A 158 -12.06 3.33 -9.60
C GLU A 158 -11.52 3.87 -8.28
N PHE A 159 -11.02 2.99 -7.38
CA PHE A 159 -10.58 3.34 -6.03
C PHE A 159 -9.06 3.53 -5.91
N PHE A 160 -8.29 3.22 -6.94
CA PHE A 160 -6.83 3.34 -6.96
C PHE A 160 -6.35 4.30 -8.03
N ASP A 161 -5.24 4.98 -7.74
CA ASP A 161 -4.57 5.82 -8.73
C ASP A 161 -3.70 4.99 -9.66
N LEU A 162 -3.04 3.98 -9.11
CA LEU A 162 -2.24 3.03 -9.86
C LEU A 162 -2.13 1.67 -9.14
N PHE A 163 -1.86 0.64 -9.93
CA PHE A 163 -1.48 -0.69 -9.43
C PHE A 163 -0.08 -1.04 -9.87
N TYR A 164 0.62 -1.75 -9.00
CA TYR A 164 1.85 -2.40 -9.36
C TYR A 164 1.63 -3.90 -9.52
N ILE A 165 2.00 -4.44 -10.67
CA ILE A 165 1.82 -5.84 -11.04
C ILE A 165 3.18 -6.52 -11.03
N GLY A 166 3.45 -7.31 -10.00
CA GLY A 166 4.71 -8.02 -9.83
C GLY A 166 5.27 -8.02 -8.42
N GLU A 167 6.56 -8.30 -8.31
CA GLU A 167 7.31 -8.35 -7.06
C GLU A 167 7.84 -6.96 -6.72
N GLY A 168 7.45 -6.44 -5.55
CA GLY A 168 7.61 -5.04 -5.16
C GLY A 168 9.05 -4.53 -5.14
N GLU A 169 10.03 -5.42 -5.01
CA GLU A 169 11.44 -5.06 -4.94
C GLU A 169 11.97 -4.41 -6.23
N VAL A 170 11.34 -4.68 -7.35
CA VAL A 170 11.87 -4.27 -8.67
C VAL A 170 11.59 -2.82 -9.00
N VAL A 171 10.43 -2.26 -8.60
CA VAL A 171 9.90 -1.04 -9.24
C VAL A 171 9.92 0.22 -8.37
N TYR A 172 9.84 0.08 -7.05
CA TYR A 172 9.62 1.24 -6.18
C TYR A 172 10.74 2.29 -6.24
N GLY A 173 11.99 1.89 -6.53
CA GLY A 173 13.08 2.83 -6.75
C GLY A 173 12.77 3.82 -7.88
N ALA A 174 12.39 3.28 -9.05
CA ALA A 174 12.03 4.08 -10.22
C ALA A 174 10.78 4.93 -9.98
N LEU A 175 9.78 4.40 -9.25
CA LEU A 175 8.56 5.13 -8.92
C LEU A 175 8.84 6.34 -8.02
N PHE A 176 9.66 6.17 -6.98
CA PHE A 176 10.05 7.26 -6.09
C PHE A 176 10.87 8.34 -6.81
N ASP A 177 11.77 7.93 -7.69
CA ASP A 177 12.56 8.88 -8.47
C ASP A 177 11.68 9.64 -9.47
N ALA A 178 10.71 8.99 -10.11
CA ALA A 178 9.73 9.63 -10.98
C ALA A 178 8.85 10.65 -10.22
N TYR A 179 8.44 10.33 -8.99
CA TYR A 179 7.66 11.23 -8.13
C TYR A 179 8.46 12.47 -7.74
N LYS A 180 9.70 12.30 -7.27
CA LYS A 180 10.58 13.41 -6.92
C LYS A 180 10.87 14.33 -8.13
N GLU A 181 11.09 13.73 -9.30
CA GLU A 181 11.32 14.49 -10.51
C GLU A 181 10.08 15.28 -10.93
N ASN A 182 8.87 14.68 -10.81
CA ASN A 182 7.62 15.39 -11.07
C ASN A 182 7.47 16.61 -10.14
N ARG A 183 7.74 16.44 -8.84
CA ARG A 183 7.69 17.54 -7.86
C ARG A 183 8.71 18.65 -8.17
N ARG A 184 9.94 18.31 -8.57
CA ARG A 184 10.97 19.29 -8.96
C ARG A 184 10.53 20.13 -10.16
N GLN A 185 9.79 19.51 -11.08
CA GLN A 185 9.26 20.19 -12.27
C GLN A 185 7.94 20.91 -12.01
N SER A 186 7.42 20.91 -10.79
CA SER A 186 6.09 21.42 -10.43
C SER A 186 4.97 20.79 -11.28
N GLY A 187 5.15 19.53 -11.65
CA GLY A 187 4.16 18.75 -12.39
C GLY A 187 2.94 18.42 -11.53
N SER A 188 1.79 18.29 -12.18
CA SER A 188 0.53 17.91 -11.57
C SER A 188 0.50 16.41 -11.17
N ARG A 189 -0.55 16.02 -10.44
CA ARG A 189 -0.87 14.61 -10.17
C ARG A 189 -1.02 13.81 -11.48
N GLU A 190 -1.70 14.36 -12.47
CA GLU A 190 -1.86 13.73 -13.79
C GLU A 190 -0.52 13.53 -14.50
N ASP A 191 0.37 14.52 -14.45
CA ASP A 191 1.73 14.40 -15.02
C ASP A 191 2.52 13.27 -14.34
N PHE A 192 2.39 13.16 -13.02
CA PHE A 192 3.00 12.04 -12.29
C PHE A 192 2.44 10.69 -12.72
N LEU A 193 1.11 10.54 -12.82
CA LEU A 193 0.47 9.30 -13.23
C LEU A 193 0.87 8.87 -14.64
N LYS A 194 0.94 9.81 -15.59
CA LYS A 194 1.46 9.56 -16.95
C LYS A 194 2.93 9.14 -16.92
N ARG A 195 3.74 9.75 -16.06
CA ARG A 195 5.15 9.39 -15.89
C ARG A 195 5.30 8.00 -15.27
N ALA A 196 4.49 7.67 -14.27
CA ALA A 196 4.46 6.37 -13.61
C ALA A 196 4.03 5.25 -14.58
N ALA A 197 3.06 5.49 -15.47
CA ALA A 197 2.60 4.51 -16.46
C ALA A 197 3.68 4.01 -17.42
N ARG A 198 4.78 4.78 -17.60
CA ARG A 198 5.94 4.36 -18.40
C ARG A 198 6.85 3.35 -17.68
N ILE A 199 6.66 3.17 -16.38
CA ILE A 199 7.48 2.24 -15.59
C ILE A 199 6.90 0.83 -15.76
N PRO A 200 7.70 -0.18 -16.14
CA PRO A 200 7.22 -1.55 -16.31
C PRO A 200 6.51 -2.07 -15.06
N GLY A 201 5.37 -2.73 -15.24
CA GLY A 201 4.55 -3.27 -14.15
C GLY A 201 3.57 -2.28 -13.52
N ILE A 202 3.62 -1.00 -13.88
CA ILE A 202 2.64 -0.02 -13.40
C ILE A 202 1.42 0.02 -14.34
N TYR A 203 0.24 -0.17 -13.77
CA TYR A 203 -1.05 0.03 -14.40
C TYR A 203 -1.74 1.23 -13.77
N VAL A 204 -2.11 2.22 -14.58
CA VAL A 204 -2.82 3.44 -14.17
C VAL A 204 -4.22 3.40 -14.78
N PRO A 205 -5.27 3.00 -14.05
CA PRO A 205 -6.61 2.77 -14.61
C PRO A 205 -7.18 3.97 -15.38
N SER A 206 -6.98 5.19 -14.88
CA SER A 206 -7.48 6.42 -15.49
C SER A 206 -6.90 6.71 -16.89
N LEU A 207 -5.86 6.01 -17.30
CA LEU A 207 -5.24 6.14 -18.62
C LEU A 207 -5.73 5.08 -19.63
N TYR A 208 -6.76 4.31 -19.27
CA TYR A 208 -7.37 3.30 -20.16
C TYR A 208 -8.87 3.53 -20.30
N HIS A 209 -9.39 3.10 -21.42
CA HIS A 209 -10.82 3.09 -21.71
C HIS A 209 -11.32 1.65 -21.83
N ALA A 210 -12.37 1.34 -21.09
CA ALA A 210 -13.12 0.09 -21.23
C ALA A 210 -14.51 0.38 -21.76
N SER A 211 -14.96 -0.32 -22.78
CA SER A 211 -16.34 -0.30 -23.25
C SER A 211 -16.94 -1.70 -23.23
N TYR A 212 -18.26 -1.77 -23.07
CA TYR A 212 -18.98 -3.03 -22.89
C TYR A 212 -20.11 -3.15 -23.89
N HIS A 213 -20.39 -4.38 -24.31
CA HIS A 213 -21.60 -4.71 -25.06
C HIS A 213 -22.86 -4.62 -24.19
N GLU A 214 -24.04 -4.64 -24.81
CA GLU A 214 -25.32 -4.61 -24.09
C GLU A 214 -25.50 -5.78 -23.10
N ASP A 215 -24.86 -6.90 -23.34
CA ASP A 215 -24.88 -8.08 -22.47
C ASP A 215 -23.86 -8.03 -21.32
N GLY A 216 -23.10 -6.92 -21.18
CA GLY A 216 -22.10 -6.69 -20.15
C GLY A 216 -20.72 -7.34 -20.45
N THR A 217 -20.54 -7.98 -21.59
CA THR A 217 -19.21 -8.46 -21.99
C THR A 217 -18.31 -7.32 -22.46
N LEU A 218 -17.01 -7.43 -22.24
CA LEU A 218 -16.02 -6.43 -22.66
C LEU A 218 -16.02 -6.33 -24.20
N ALA A 219 -16.28 -5.12 -24.73
CA ALA A 219 -16.25 -4.85 -26.16
C ALA A 219 -14.87 -4.38 -26.60
N ASP A 220 -14.25 -3.48 -25.83
CA ASP A 220 -12.95 -2.89 -26.15
C ASP A 220 -12.24 -2.44 -24.88
N PHE A 221 -10.89 -2.51 -24.90
CA PHE A 221 -10.01 -2.03 -23.83
C PHE A 221 -8.71 -1.52 -24.46
N HIS A 222 -8.43 -0.23 -24.31
CA HIS A 222 -7.25 0.38 -24.92
C HIS A 222 -6.69 1.54 -24.09
N PRO A 223 -5.38 1.86 -24.20
CA PRO A 223 -4.80 3.04 -23.58
C PRO A 223 -5.30 4.33 -24.23
N LEU A 224 -5.47 5.37 -23.42
CA LEU A 224 -5.94 6.71 -23.86
C LEU A 224 -4.78 7.64 -24.25
N CYS A 225 -3.54 7.28 -23.93
CA CYS A 225 -2.37 8.12 -24.20
C CYS A 225 -1.13 7.26 -24.48
N PRO A 226 -0.11 7.83 -25.14
CA PRO A 226 1.13 7.10 -25.50
C PRO A 226 1.96 6.64 -24.32
N GLU A 227 1.75 7.21 -23.13
CA GLU A 227 2.44 6.86 -21.91
C GLU A 227 1.98 5.53 -21.33
N ALA A 228 0.72 5.19 -21.54
CA ALA A 228 0.13 3.93 -21.09
C ALA A 228 0.43 2.81 -22.10
N PRO A 229 1.05 1.69 -21.69
CA PRO A 229 1.35 0.59 -22.59
C PRO A 229 0.06 -0.18 -22.96
N GLU A 230 0.02 -0.77 -24.17
CA GLU A 230 -1.08 -1.67 -24.56
C GLU A 230 -1.18 -2.89 -23.64
N ARG A 231 -0.07 -3.30 -23.05
CA ARG A 231 0.02 -4.42 -22.11
C ARG A 231 0.97 -4.12 -20.98
N VAL A 232 0.50 -4.28 -19.75
CA VAL A 232 1.33 -4.20 -18.55
C VAL A 232 1.92 -5.57 -18.26
N GLU A 233 3.25 -5.63 -18.18
CA GLU A 233 3.98 -6.88 -17.94
C GLU A 233 4.34 -7.04 -16.46
N LYS A 234 4.02 -8.21 -15.90
CA LYS A 234 4.42 -8.59 -14.55
C LYS A 234 5.93 -8.48 -14.37
N GLN A 235 6.36 -7.82 -13.32
CA GLN A 235 7.77 -7.71 -12.96
C GLN A 235 8.17 -8.78 -11.94
N LEU A 236 9.35 -9.37 -12.12
CA LEU A 236 9.88 -10.45 -11.30
C LEU A 236 11.28 -10.12 -10.83
N VAL A 237 11.62 -10.55 -9.62
CA VAL A 237 13.00 -10.56 -9.12
C VAL A 237 13.75 -11.71 -9.80
N MET A 238 14.67 -11.38 -10.71
CA MET A 238 15.44 -12.39 -11.46
C MET A 238 16.63 -12.93 -10.70
N ASP A 239 17.18 -12.16 -9.75
CA ASP A 239 18.23 -12.58 -8.82
C ASP A 239 17.62 -12.72 -7.43
N PHE A 240 17.13 -13.91 -7.13
CA PHE A 240 16.50 -14.20 -5.84
C PHE A 240 17.50 -14.25 -4.68
N ASP A 241 18.73 -14.68 -4.94
CA ASP A 241 19.78 -14.74 -3.91
C ASP A 241 20.22 -13.34 -3.46
N GLY A 242 20.13 -12.35 -4.36
CA GLY A 242 20.40 -10.93 -4.07
C GLY A 242 19.18 -10.14 -3.61
N ALA A 243 18.00 -10.77 -3.50
CA ALA A 243 16.78 -10.07 -3.11
C ALA A 243 16.87 -9.50 -1.68
N PRO A 244 16.33 -8.29 -1.44
CA PRO A 244 16.35 -7.70 -0.11
C PRO A 244 15.54 -8.54 0.88
N TYR A 245 16.12 -8.73 2.07
CA TYR A 245 15.48 -9.44 3.17
C TYR A 245 15.69 -8.66 4.48
N PRO A 246 14.69 -8.55 5.37
CA PRO A 246 14.83 -7.82 6.63
C PRO A 246 15.70 -8.60 7.62
N GLU A 247 16.85 -8.03 7.99
CA GLU A 247 17.74 -8.60 9.00
C GLU A 247 17.23 -8.37 10.42
N ALA A 248 16.50 -7.27 10.64
CA ALA A 248 15.92 -6.89 11.91
C ALA A 248 14.41 -6.54 11.72
N PRO A 249 13.56 -7.55 11.51
CA PRO A 249 12.12 -7.32 11.32
C PRO A 249 11.50 -6.65 12.56
N VAL A 250 10.44 -5.89 12.33
CA VAL A 250 9.69 -5.28 13.43
C VAL A 250 9.04 -6.36 14.29
N VAL A 251 9.26 -6.27 15.60
CA VAL A 251 8.76 -7.27 16.56
C VAL A 251 7.40 -6.82 17.11
N PRO A 252 6.30 -7.57 16.85
CA PRO A 252 4.98 -7.18 17.30
C PRO A 252 4.84 -7.22 18.83
N TYR A 253 4.05 -6.29 19.40
CA TYR A 253 3.69 -6.32 20.82
C TYR A 253 2.67 -7.40 21.18
N LEU A 254 1.87 -7.81 20.21
CA LEU A 254 0.87 -8.86 20.36
C LEU A 254 1.34 -10.11 19.66
N LYS A 255 0.86 -11.26 20.13
CA LYS A 255 1.08 -12.52 19.42
C LYS A 255 0.48 -12.41 18.02
N ALA A 256 1.35 -12.37 17.01
CA ALA A 256 0.96 -12.38 15.61
C ALA A 256 0.41 -13.77 15.20
N THR A 257 -0.30 -13.86 14.09
CA THR A 257 -0.83 -15.12 13.57
C THR A 257 0.29 -16.13 13.28
N GLN A 258 1.42 -15.62 12.75
CA GLN A 258 2.65 -16.39 12.57
C GLN A 258 3.74 -15.87 13.52
N ASP A 259 3.76 -16.40 14.72
CA ASP A 259 4.73 -16.07 15.77
C ASP A 259 6.01 -16.92 15.64
N ARG A 260 6.75 -16.68 14.56
CA ARG A 260 7.99 -17.41 14.22
C ARG A 260 8.83 -16.64 13.20
N VAL A 261 10.11 -17.01 13.07
CA VAL A 261 10.95 -16.57 11.96
C VAL A 261 10.41 -17.19 10.66
N VAL A 262 10.22 -16.36 9.67
CA VAL A 262 9.79 -16.77 8.32
C VAL A 262 10.99 -16.64 7.40
N LEU A 263 11.36 -17.71 6.69
CA LEU A 263 12.40 -17.71 5.67
C LEU A 263 11.76 -17.98 4.31
N GLU A 264 11.98 -17.08 3.36
CA GLU A 264 11.53 -17.27 1.99
C GLU A 264 12.57 -18.10 1.22
N ILE A 265 12.17 -19.29 0.76
CA ILE A 265 13.09 -20.21 0.08
C ILE A 265 12.82 -20.31 -1.42
N GLN A 266 11.66 -19.87 -1.89
CA GLN A 266 11.30 -19.81 -3.30
C GLN A 266 10.08 -18.93 -3.53
N ARG A 267 9.92 -18.46 -4.76
CA ARG A 267 8.71 -17.80 -5.28
C ARG A 267 8.18 -18.57 -6.47
N GLY A 268 6.85 -18.60 -6.63
CA GLY A 268 6.17 -19.35 -7.68
C GLY A 268 6.14 -20.86 -7.43
N CYS A 269 5.42 -21.58 -8.31
CA CYS A 269 5.26 -23.01 -8.24
C CYS A 269 5.02 -23.61 -9.65
N ILE A 270 5.75 -24.67 -9.97
CA ILE A 270 5.66 -25.34 -11.29
C ILE A 270 4.49 -26.35 -11.40
N ARG A 271 3.70 -26.55 -10.33
CA ARG A 271 2.68 -27.62 -10.28
C ARG A 271 1.45 -27.34 -11.14
N GLY A 272 1.12 -26.08 -11.43
CA GLY A 272 0.00 -25.72 -12.31
C GLY A 272 -1.38 -26.18 -11.80
N CYS A 273 -1.60 -26.22 -10.48
CA CYS A 273 -2.89 -26.59 -9.90
C CYS A 273 -3.97 -25.57 -10.31
N ARG A 274 -5.10 -26.04 -10.86
CA ARG A 274 -6.15 -25.17 -11.44
C ARG A 274 -6.80 -24.19 -10.47
N PHE A 275 -6.74 -24.45 -9.18
CA PHE A 275 -7.29 -23.60 -8.10
C PHE A 275 -6.28 -22.65 -7.47
N CYS A 276 -5.01 -22.68 -7.89
CA CYS A 276 -3.91 -22.02 -7.19
C CYS A 276 -3.31 -20.90 -8.05
N GLN A 277 -3.07 -19.75 -7.42
CA GLN A 277 -2.43 -18.59 -8.08
C GLN A 277 -0.90 -18.56 -7.93
N ALA A 278 -0.29 -19.53 -7.27
CA ALA A 278 1.15 -19.55 -7.00
C ALA A 278 2.03 -19.96 -8.21
N GLY A 279 1.44 -20.19 -9.36
CA GLY A 279 2.12 -20.60 -10.60
C GLY A 279 2.55 -19.45 -11.49
#